data_69dba00b4e70d9e5e2d2aaeb07ab227d
#
_entry.id   69dba00b4e70d9e5e2d2aaeb07ab227d
#
_cell.length_a   1.000
_cell.length_b   1.000
_cell.length_c   1.000
_cell.angle_alpha   90.00
_cell.angle_beta   90.00
_cell.angle_gamma   90.00
#
_symmetry.space_group_name_H-M   'P 1'
#
loop_
_entity.id
_entity.type
_entity.pdbx_description
1 polymer ?
#
loop_
_entity_poly.entity_id
_entity_poly.type
_entity_poly.pdbx_seq_one_letter_code
_entity_poly.pdbx_strand_id
1 'polypeptide(L)'
;KSIVELGKKLNRKIVFLGRSLDKYVRAGEKLGLVKFTDEVDLLRHRDQLDKIFKKIRKEGKGKYLIVCTGHQGEPRSILSRMIKGEVDFTFEQGDVGIFSCQVIPVEVNIRNREKMEKLLRAEGIRIFRDVHVSGHGAREDHRELLEMIRPEHIMPIHAEPAKAKMIAELALQLGFKNTHVMEDGKRLTLK
;
A
#
# COMPACT_ATOMS: atom_id res chain seq x y z
N LYS A 1 -4.37 0.45 10.72
CA LYS A 1 -5.40 0.42 11.80
C LYS A 1 -6.54 -0.51 11.40
N SER A 2 -7.31 -0.21 10.35
CA SER A 2 -8.51 -0.99 9.96
C SER A 2 -8.28 -2.51 9.82
N ILE A 3 -7.14 -2.95 9.29
CA ILE A 3 -6.80 -4.37 9.15
C ILE A 3 -6.65 -5.04 10.53
N VAL A 4 -6.01 -4.36 11.48
CA VAL A 4 -5.84 -4.85 12.86
C VAL A 4 -7.20 -4.95 13.56
N GLU A 5 -8.01 -3.91 13.46
CA GLU A 5 -9.37 -3.89 14.01
C GLU A 5 -10.25 -5.01 13.41
N LEU A 6 -10.17 -5.22 12.10
CA LEU A 6 -10.89 -6.28 11.42
C LEU A 6 -10.42 -7.66 11.89
N GLY A 7 -9.12 -7.87 12.01
CA GLY A 7 -8.55 -9.12 12.53
C GLY A 7 -9.05 -9.46 13.92
N LYS A 8 -9.12 -8.45 14.80
CA LYS A 8 -9.69 -8.59 16.14
C LYS A 8 -11.18 -8.97 16.11
N LYS A 9 -11.98 -8.25 15.28
CA LYS A 9 -13.42 -8.57 15.11
C LYS A 9 -13.65 -9.98 14.60
N LEU A 10 -12.75 -10.50 13.78
CA LEU A 10 -12.79 -11.87 13.26
C LEU A 10 -12.16 -12.90 14.22
N ASN A 11 -11.71 -12.48 15.40
CA ASN A 11 -11.00 -13.31 16.38
C ASN A 11 -9.80 -14.06 15.77
N ARG A 12 -9.02 -13.37 14.90
CA ARG A 12 -7.83 -13.92 14.25
C ARG A 12 -6.55 -13.37 14.87
N LYS A 13 -5.55 -14.24 15.01
CA LYS A 13 -4.18 -13.84 15.35
C LYS A 13 -3.59 -13.08 14.17
N ILE A 14 -3.08 -11.89 14.42
CA ILE A 14 -2.61 -11.00 13.35
C ILE A 14 -1.09 -11.08 13.27
N VAL A 15 -0.57 -11.37 12.08
CA VAL A 15 0.86 -11.52 11.83
C VAL A 15 1.31 -10.57 10.72
N PHE A 16 2.28 -9.73 11.01
CA PHE A 16 2.89 -8.82 10.05
C PHE A 16 4.24 -9.35 9.61
N LEU A 17 4.39 -9.63 8.32
CA LEU A 17 5.56 -10.26 7.73
C LEU A 17 6.29 -9.33 6.76
N GLY A 18 7.51 -8.95 7.11
CA GLY A 18 8.39 -8.20 6.22
C GLY A 18 9.08 -7.02 6.89
N ARG A 19 10.32 -6.77 6.44
CA ARG A 19 11.19 -5.70 6.98
C ARG A 19 10.59 -4.29 6.84
N SER A 20 9.89 -4.02 5.75
CA SER A 20 9.27 -2.72 5.54
C SER A 20 8.12 -2.49 6.51
N LEU A 21 7.28 -3.51 6.75
CA LEU A 21 6.19 -3.44 7.73
C LEU A 21 6.72 -3.20 9.14
N ASP A 22 7.77 -3.94 9.57
CA ASP A 22 8.43 -3.72 10.86
C ASP A 22 8.92 -2.26 10.99
N LYS A 23 9.60 -1.74 9.97
CA LYS A 23 10.11 -0.37 9.96
C LYS A 23 8.98 0.67 10.13
N TYR A 24 7.90 0.53 9.38
CA TYR A 24 6.78 1.48 9.45
C TYR A 24 6.00 1.39 10.75
N VAL A 25 5.76 0.18 11.26
CA VAL A 25 5.09 0.00 12.56
C VAL A 25 5.90 0.65 13.66
N ARG A 26 7.20 0.36 13.76
CA ARG A 26 8.07 0.96 14.80
C ARG A 26 8.17 2.47 14.68
N ALA A 27 8.21 3.01 13.46
CA ALA A 27 8.19 4.46 13.26
C ALA A 27 6.87 5.06 13.75
N GLY A 28 5.74 4.44 13.42
CA GLY A 28 4.42 4.87 13.89
C GLY A 28 4.27 4.81 15.42
N GLU A 29 4.82 3.77 16.05
CA GLU A 29 4.83 3.63 17.52
C GLU A 29 5.71 4.67 18.18
N LYS A 30 6.90 4.93 17.63
CA LYS A 30 7.79 5.98 18.13
C LYS A 30 7.16 7.38 18.08
N LEU A 31 6.28 7.61 17.11
CA LEU A 31 5.51 8.86 16.97
C LEU A 31 4.20 8.85 17.78
N GLY A 32 3.88 7.78 18.49
CA GLY A 32 2.65 7.66 19.26
C GLY A 32 1.38 7.48 18.42
N LEU A 33 1.51 7.19 17.11
CA LEU A 33 0.37 7.07 16.19
C LEU A 33 -0.37 5.74 16.28
N VAL A 34 0.31 4.71 16.73
CA VAL A 34 -0.18 3.33 16.86
C VAL A 34 0.51 2.60 18.00
N LYS A 35 -0.05 1.47 18.46
CA LYS A 35 0.55 0.52 19.41
C LYS A 35 0.30 -0.90 18.91
N PHE A 36 0.84 -1.24 17.75
CA PHE A 36 0.56 -2.53 17.12
C PHE A 36 1.34 -3.69 17.69
N THR A 37 2.53 -3.46 18.27
CA THR A 37 3.35 -4.53 18.87
C THR A 37 2.66 -5.24 20.04
N ASP A 38 1.66 -4.63 20.65
CA ASP A 38 0.83 -5.26 21.69
C ASP A 38 -0.28 -6.16 21.11
N GLU A 39 -0.53 -6.05 19.79
CA GLU A 39 -1.72 -6.63 19.16
C GLU A 39 -1.38 -7.56 17.98
N VAL A 40 -0.15 -7.49 17.46
CA VAL A 40 0.28 -8.25 16.29
C VAL A 40 1.65 -8.90 16.48
N ASP A 41 1.84 -10.08 15.91
CA ASP A 41 3.16 -10.69 15.79
C ASP A 41 3.92 -10.00 14.64
N LEU A 42 4.93 -9.18 14.97
CA LEU A 42 5.71 -8.41 14.00
C LEU A 42 7.05 -9.10 13.70
N LEU A 43 7.20 -9.66 12.49
CA LEU A 43 8.30 -10.55 12.13
C LEU A 43 9.06 -10.07 10.89
N ARG A 44 10.39 -9.95 11.01
CA ARG A 44 11.25 -9.40 9.96
C ARG A 44 12.36 -10.33 9.49
N HIS A 45 12.80 -11.27 10.36
CA HIS A 45 13.91 -12.17 10.11
C HIS A 45 13.45 -13.52 9.59
N ARG A 46 14.30 -14.18 8.80
CA ARG A 46 13.97 -15.44 8.14
C ARG A 46 13.66 -16.57 9.12
N ASP A 47 14.44 -16.70 10.17
CA ASP A 47 14.24 -17.68 11.24
C ASP A 47 12.90 -17.53 11.95
N GLN A 48 12.43 -16.29 12.11
CA GLN A 48 11.12 -15.98 12.67
C GLN A 48 9.99 -16.38 11.70
N LEU A 49 10.20 -16.18 10.39
CA LEU A 49 9.23 -16.59 9.36
C LEU A 49 9.03 -18.10 9.35
N ASP A 50 10.10 -18.87 9.41
CA ASP A 50 10.02 -20.33 9.42
C ASP A 50 9.28 -20.86 10.66
N LYS A 51 9.53 -20.25 11.83
CA LYS A 51 8.83 -20.59 13.08
C LYS A 51 7.33 -20.26 13.01
N ILE A 52 6.97 -19.07 12.48
CA ILE A 52 5.56 -18.67 12.42
C ILE A 52 4.77 -19.50 11.41
N PHE A 53 5.34 -19.82 10.25
CA PHE A 53 4.65 -20.66 9.28
C PHE A 53 4.43 -22.10 9.81
N LYS A 54 5.40 -22.68 10.51
CA LYS A 54 5.19 -23.94 11.23
C LYS A 54 4.08 -23.86 12.25
N LYS A 55 4.01 -22.75 13.01
CA LYS A 55 2.95 -22.51 13.99
C LYS A 55 1.58 -22.38 13.33
N ILE A 56 1.48 -21.58 12.25
CA ILE A 56 0.24 -21.38 11.48
C ILE A 56 -0.26 -22.73 10.94
N ARG A 57 0.63 -23.55 10.37
CA ARG A 57 0.27 -24.89 9.89
C ARG A 57 -0.26 -25.80 11.02
N LYS A 58 0.40 -25.79 12.18
CA LYS A 58 0.00 -26.60 13.34
C LYS A 58 -1.35 -26.15 13.93
N GLU A 59 -1.59 -24.87 14.05
CA GLU A 59 -2.77 -24.29 14.69
C GLU A 59 -3.96 -24.15 13.75
N GLY A 60 -3.73 -24.15 12.45
CA GLY A 60 -4.72 -23.93 11.38
C GLY A 60 -4.73 -22.49 10.87
N LYS A 61 -4.63 -22.34 9.53
CA LYS A 61 -4.55 -21.05 8.84
C LYS A 61 -5.74 -20.13 9.08
N GLY A 62 -6.96 -20.70 9.22
CA GLY A 62 -8.18 -19.95 9.49
C GLY A 62 -8.15 -19.10 10.76
N LYS A 63 -7.24 -19.40 11.69
CA LYS A 63 -7.06 -18.62 12.93
C LYS A 63 -6.17 -17.39 12.75
N TYR A 64 -5.64 -17.17 11.55
CA TYR A 64 -4.66 -16.13 11.29
C TYR A 64 -5.13 -15.12 10.24
N LEU A 65 -4.69 -13.89 10.41
CA LEU A 65 -4.70 -12.84 9.41
C LEU A 65 -3.25 -12.44 9.15
N ILE A 66 -2.78 -12.73 7.95
CA ILE A 66 -1.38 -12.47 7.56
C ILE A 66 -1.34 -11.20 6.74
N VAL A 67 -0.55 -10.23 7.18
CA VAL A 67 -0.23 -9.00 6.43
C VAL A 67 1.22 -9.12 5.97
N CYS A 68 1.45 -9.08 4.68
CA CYS A 68 2.79 -9.24 4.12
C CYS A 68 3.08 -8.27 2.99
N THR A 69 4.37 -8.13 2.66
CA THR A 69 4.84 -7.36 1.50
C THR A 69 4.61 -8.14 0.21
N GLY A 70 4.45 -7.43 -0.93
CA GLY A 70 4.30 -8.06 -2.25
C GLY A 70 3.22 -7.46 -3.13
N HIS A 71 2.64 -6.31 -2.74
CA HIS A 71 1.51 -5.72 -3.44
C HIS A 71 1.82 -5.20 -4.85
N GLN A 72 3.10 -4.95 -5.20
CA GLN A 72 3.53 -4.60 -6.55
C GLN A 72 4.03 -5.81 -7.37
N GLY A 73 3.93 -7.02 -6.83
CA GLY A 73 4.49 -8.20 -7.47
C GLY A 73 6.02 -8.32 -7.35
N GLU A 74 6.61 -7.67 -6.35
CA GLU A 74 8.06 -7.63 -6.17
C GLU A 74 8.64 -9.04 -5.98
N PRO A 75 9.64 -9.44 -6.79
CA PRO A 75 10.13 -10.84 -6.83
C PRO A 75 10.69 -11.39 -5.51
N ARG A 76 11.16 -10.50 -4.63
CA ARG A 76 11.75 -10.85 -3.33
C ARG A 76 10.84 -10.59 -2.14
N SER A 77 9.58 -10.22 -2.40
CA SER A 77 8.58 -9.99 -1.35
C SER A 77 8.19 -11.29 -0.65
N ILE A 78 7.60 -11.15 0.53
CA ILE A 78 7.12 -12.31 1.29
C ILE A 78 6.07 -13.08 0.50
N LEU A 79 5.09 -12.38 -0.11
CA LEU A 79 4.05 -13.02 -0.92
C LEU A 79 4.64 -13.79 -2.12
N SER A 80 5.62 -13.20 -2.82
CA SER A 80 6.30 -13.91 -3.93
C SER A 80 7.03 -15.17 -3.47
N ARG A 81 7.63 -15.14 -2.30
CA ARG A 81 8.32 -16.30 -1.70
C ARG A 81 7.34 -17.39 -1.27
N MET A 82 6.16 -16.99 -0.74
CA MET A 82 5.09 -17.94 -0.42
C MET A 82 4.59 -18.65 -1.67
N ILE A 83 4.33 -17.91 -2.76
CA ILE A 83 3.87 -18.47 -4.04
C ILE A 83 4.90 -19.44 -4.65
N LYS A 84 6.18 -19.13 -4.51
CA LYS A 84 7.28 -19.98 -5.05
C LYS A 84 7.62 -21.17 -4.17
N GLY A 85 6.98 -21.35 -3.02
CA GLY A 85 7.34 -22.39 -2.06
C GLY A 85 8.70 -22.18 -1.38
N GLU A 86 9.23 -20.96 -1.37
CA GLU A 86 10.50 -20.62 -0.72
C GLU A 86 10.38 -20.49 0.81
N VAL A 87 9.17 -20.62 1.34
CA VAL A 87 8.84 -20.63 2.77
C VAL A 87 7.83 -21.74 3.05
N ASP A 88 7.76 -22.21 4.28
CA ASP A 88 6.88 -23.31 4.71
C ASP A 88 5.43 -22.85 4.84
N PHE A 89 4.85 -22.40 3.72
CA PHE A 89 3.46 -21.98 3.62
C PHE A 89 2.84 -22.53 2.33
N THR A 90 1.68 -23.14 2.45
CA THR A 90 0.92 -23.66 1.30
C THR A 90 -0.41 -22.94 1.21
N PHE A 91 -0.72 -22.43 0.04
CA PHE A 91 -2.04 -21.91 -0.27
C PHE A 91 -3.04 -23.06 -0.43
N GLU A 92 -4.29 -22.81 -0.09
CA GLU A 92 -5.38 -23.79 -0.23
C GLU A 92 -6.61 -23.12 -0.85
N GLN A 93 -7.40 -23.93 -1.52
CA GLN A 93 -8.69 -23.48 -2.03
C GLN A 93 -9.54 -22.89 -0.89
N GLY A 94 -10.04 -21.67 -1.11
CA GLY A 94 -10.80 -20.93 -0.09
C GLY A 94 -9.98 -19.92 0.71
N ASP A 95 -8.66 -19.93 0.60
CA ASP A 95 -7.86 -18.81 1.11
C ASP A 95 -8.25 -17.51 0.38
N VAL A 96 -8.13 -16.40 1.07
CA VAL A 96 -8.51 -15.08 0.56
C VAL A 96 -7.29 -14.17 0.51
N GLY A 97 -7.01 -13.60 -0.65
CA GLY A 97 -5.99 -12.58 -0.86
C GLY A 97 -6.64 -11.20 -1.01
N ILE A 98 -6.24 -10.25 -0.18
CA ILE A 98 -6.70 -8.86 -0.28
C ILE A 98 -5.53 -7.96 -0.60
N PHE A 99 -5.58 -7.32 -1.75
CA PHE A 99 -4.61 -6.30 -2.12
C PHE A 99 -5.14 -4.93 -1.74
N SER A 100 -4.66 -4.40 -0.62
CA SER A 100 -5.10 -3.13 -0.07
C SER A 100 -4.43 -1.90 -0.70
N CYS A 101 -3.61 -2.09 -1.74
CA CYS A 101 -2.95 -1.01 -2.48
C CYS A 101 -3.10 -1.22 -3.98
N GLN A 102 -3.24 -0.14 -4.72
CA GLN A 102 -3.23 -0.15 -6.17
C GLN A 102 -1.82 -0.44 -6.71
N VAL A 103 -1.78 -1.00 -7.91
CA VAL A 103 -0.51 -1.15 -8.64
C VAL A 103 -0.04 0.22 -9.11
N ILE A 104 1.22 0.53 -8.85
CA ILE A 104 1.87 1.70 -9.46
C ILE A 104 1.89 1.48 -10.99
N PRO A 105 1.37 2.41 -11.80
CA PRO A 105 1.13 2.20 -13.23
C PRO A 105 2.42 2.30 -14.06
N VAL A 106 3.42 1.49 -13.70
CA VAL A 106 4.63 1.24 -14.51
C VAL A 106 4.59 -0.20 -15.00
N GLU A 107 5.03 -0.42 -16.23
CA GLU A 107 4.88 -1.69 -16.94
C GLU A 107 5.42 -2.90 -16.16
N VAL A 108 6.57 -2.75 -15.53
CA VAL A 108 7.18 -3.82 -14.74
C VAL A 108 6.33 -4.25 -13.54
N ASN A 109 5.70 -3.30 -12.85
CA ASN A 109 4.84 -3.60 -11.71
C ASN A 109 3.53 -4.25 -12.16
N ILE A 110 2.93 -3.73 -13.24
CA ILE A 110 1.71 -4.28 -13.83
C ILE A 110 1.94 -5.75 -14.19
N ARG A 111 2.96 -6.06 -14.99
CA ARG A 111 3.31 -7.43 -15.40
C ARG A 111 3.58 -8.36 -14.20
N ASN A 112 4.37 -7.89 -13.24
CA ASN A 112 4.72 -8.69 -12.06
C ASN A 112 3.48 -9.00 -11.22
N ARG A 113 2.61 -8.02 -11.05
CA ARG A 113 1.37 -8.17 -10.30
C ARG A 113 0.40 -9.12 -10.99
N GLU A 114 0.20 -8.98 -12.29
CA GLU A 114 -0.65 -9.88 -13.08
C GLU A 114 -0.16 -11.33 -13.01
N LYS A 115 1.15 -11.54 -13.15
CA LYS A 115 1.77 -12.85 -12.99
C LYS A 115 1.51 -13.43 -11.60
N MET A 116 1.68 -12.64 -10.56
CA MET A 116 1.45 -13.04 -9.18
C MET A 116 -0.03 -13.43 -8.96
N GLU A 117 -0.95 -12.61 -9.40
CA GLU A 117 -2.38 -12.90 -9.27
C GLU A 117 -2.79 -14.15 -10.05
N LYS A 118 -2.22 -14.36 -11.25
CA LYS A 118 -2.46 -15.58 -12.03
C LYS A 118 -2.06 -16.84 -11.25
N LEU A 119 -0.90 -16.80 -10.62
CA LEU A 119 -0.42 -17.91 -9.80
C LEU A 119 -1.31 -18.14 -8.58
N LEU A 120 -1.69 -17.08 -7.85
CA LEU A 120 -2.61 -17.20 -6.71
C LEU A 120 -3.98 -17.78 -7.11
N ARG A 121 -4.53 -17.35 -8.25
CA ARG A 121 -5.80 -17.90 -8.76
C ARG A 121 -5.68 -19.37 -9.16
N ALA A 122 -4.53 -19.79 -9.67
CA ALA A 122 -4.28 -21.19 -10.00
C ALA A 122 -4.29 -22.09 -8.75
N GLU A 123 -3.91 -21.55 -7.59
CA GLU A 123 -4.02 -22.22 -6.28
C GLU A 123 -5.44 -22.11 -5.66
N GLY A 124 -6.42 -21.59 -6.39
CA GLY A 124 -7.80 -21.45 -5.91
C GLY A 124 -8.04 -20.28 -4.96
N ILE A 125 -7.13 -19.32 -4.89
CA ILE A 125 -7.24 -18.15 -4.03
C ILE A 125 -8.26 -17.16 -4.58
N ARG A 126 -9.21 -16.74 -3.76
CA ARG A 126 -10.11 -15.64 -4.08
C ARG A 126 -9.44 -14.31 -3.82
N ILE A 127 -9.28 -13.50 -4.86
CA ILE A 127 -8.56 -12.22 -4.81
C ILE A 127 -9.55 -11.06 -4.80
N PHE A 128 -9.38 -10.17 -3.80
CA PHE A 128 -10.05 -8.88 -3.74
C PHE A 128 -9.05 -7.77 -4.06
N ARG A 129 -9.47 -6.88 -4.94
CA ARG A 129 -8.77 -5.66 -5.37
C ARG A 129 -9.67 -4.46 -5.12
N ASP A 130 -9.16 -3.28 -5.39
CA ASP A 130 -9.94 -2.03 -5.38
C ASP A 130 -10.53 -1.66 -4.00
N VAL A 131 -9.90 -2.17 -2.94
CA VAL A 131 -10.19 -1.81 -1.55
C VAL A 131 -9.27 -0.69 -1.05
N HIS A 132 -8.50 -0.09 -1.95
CA HIS A 132 -7.57 0.99 -1.66
C HIS A 132 -8.27 2.34 -1.64
N VAL A 133 -7.96 3.13 -0.61
CA VAL A 133 -8.26 4.56 -0.59
C VAL A 133 -6.97 5.30 -0.87
N SER A 134 -6.94 6.12 -1.93
CA SER A 134 -5.76 6.90 -2.30
C SER A 134 -5.38 7.88 -1.18
N GLY A 135 -4.08 8.01 -0.92
CA GLY A 135 -3.55 9.10 -0.09
C GLY A 135 -3.35 10.41 -0.87
N HIS A 136 -3.55 10.37 -2.20
CA HIS A 136 -3.50 11.57 -3.03
C HIS A 136 -4.89 12.18 -3.13
N GLY A 137 -4.97 13.51 -3.09
CA GLY A 137 -6.21 14.24 -3.28
C GLY A 137 -6.80 14.02 -4.68
N ALA A 138 -8.11 13.88 -4.75
CA ALA A 138 -8.86 13.93 -6.00
C ALA A 138 -9.03 15.40 -6.45
N ARG A 139 -9.64 15.60 -7.62
CA ARG A 139 -9.86 16.95 -8.16
C ARG A 139 -10.63 17.85 -7.20
N GLU A 140 -11.64 17.31 -6.54
CA GLU A 140 -12.46 18.11 -5.61
C GLU A 140 -11.72 18.41 -4.29
N ASP A 141 -10.87 17.49 -3.81
CA ASP A 141 -10.00 17.76 -2.66
C ASP A 141 -9.02 18.91 -2.96
N HIS A 142 -8.49 18.96 -4.19
CA HIS A 142 -7.66 20.08 -4.63
C HIS A 142 -8.46 21.39 -4.74
N ARG A 143 -9.72 21.33 -5.20
CA ARG A 143 -10.62 22.49 -5.23
C ARG A 143 -10.80 23.06 -3.82
N GLU A 144 -11.24 22.24 -2.90
CA GLU A 144 -11.49 22.63 -1.51
C GLU A 144 -10.22 23.21 -0.85
N LEU A 145 -9.07 22.58 -1.10
CA LEU A 145 -7.79 23.06 -0.59
C LEU A 145 -7.45 24.45 -1.12
N LEU A 146 -7.59 24.68 -2.42
CA LEU A 146 -7.32 25.97 -3.05
C LEU A 146 -8.28 27.05 -2.55
N GLU A 147 -9.57 26.75 -2.43
CA GLU A 147 -10.58 27.67 -1.91
C GLU A 147 -10.36 28.01 -0.44
N MET A 148 -9.88 27.05 0.34
CA MET A 148 -9.58 27.23 1.77
C MET A 148 -8.32 28.08 1.99
N ILE A 149 -7.22 27.77 1.29
CA ILE A 149 -5.93 28.43 1.48
C ILE A 149 -5.86 29.77 0.74
N ARG A 150 -6.51 29.89 -0.42
CA ARG A 150 -6.45 31.04 -1.34
C ARG A 150 -5.02 31.53 -1.60
N PRO A 151 -4.13 30.64 -2.09
CA PRO A 151 -2.74 30.97 -2.28
C PRO A 151 -2.55 32.02 -3.40
N GLU A 152 -1.51 32.83 -3.28
CA GLU A 152 -1.15 33.80 -4.33
C GLU A 152 -0.55 33.11 -5.54
N HIS A 153 0.26 32.07 -5.32
CA HIS A 153 0.89 31.27 -6.36
C HIS A 153 0.58 29.78 -6.19
N ILE A 154 0.33 29.08 -7.29
CA ILE A 154 0.06 27.65 -7.32
C ILE A 154 1.08 26.98 -8.22
N MET A 155 1.77 25.98 -7.66
CA MET A 155 2.77 25.19 -8.38
C MET A 155 2.49 23.70 -8.14
N PRO A 156 1.81 23.02 -9.08
CA PRO A 156 1.63 21.57 -9.00
C PRO A 156 2.96 20.84 -9.08
N ILE A 157 3.22 19.96 -8.12
CA ILE A 157 4.44 19.14 -8.02
C ILE A 157 4.09 17.67 -7.87
N HIS A 158 5.08 16.79 -7.98
CA HIS A 158 4.92 15.35 -7.79
C HIS A 158 3.91 14.71 -8.76
N ALA A 159 3.86 15.22 -9.98
CA ALA A 159 2.96 14.75 -11.03
C ALA A 159 3.63 14.82 -12.39
N GLU A 160 3.20 13.96 -13.32
CA GLU A 160 3.56 14.10 -14.71
C GLU A 160 3.02 15.43 -15.29
N PRO A 161 3.66 16.02 -16.30
CA PRO A 161 3.28 17.33 -16.86
C PRO A 161 1.79 17.43 -17.24
N ALA A 162 1.20 16.37 -17.77
CA ALA A 162 -0.22 16.34 -18.12
C ALA A 162 -1.13 16.52 -16.89
N LYS A 163 -0.82 15.83 -15.78
CA LYS A 163 -1.56 15.94 -14.52
C LYS A 163 -1.35 17.30 -13.85
N ALA A 164 -0.14 17.82 -13.89
CA ALA A 164 0.17 19.17 -13.39
C ALA A 164 -0.64 20.25 -14.13
N LYS A 165 -0.80 20.13 -15.46
CA LYS A 165 -1.64 21.01 -16.25
C LYS A 165 -3.10 20.96 -15.82
N MET A 166 -3.66 19.79 -15.52
CA MET A 166 -5.05 19.66 -15.05
C MET A 166 -5.30 20.43 -13.73
N ILE A 167 -4.34 20.44 -12.82
CA ILE A 167 -4.45 21.23 -11.58
C ILE A 167 -4.31 22.73 -11.86
N ALA A 168 -3.42 23.14 -12.77
CA ALA A 168 -3.31 24.52 -13.19
C ALA A 168 -4.61 25.02 -13.85
N GLU A 169 -5.22 24.22 -14.70
CA GLU A 169 -6.54 24.52 -15.32
C GLU A 169 -7.65 24.64 -14.27
N LEU A 170 -7.70 23.74 -13.29
CA LEU A 170 -8.63 23.84 -12.16
C LEU A 170 -8.44 25.17 -11.41
N ALA A 171 -7.20 25.52 -11.11
CA ALA A 171 -6.89 26.76 -10.41
C ALA A 171 -7.35 27.99 -11.21
N LEU A 172 -7.13 28.02 -12.52
CA LEU A 172 -7.62 29.09 -13.41
C LEU A 172 -9.16 29.17 -13.42
N GLN A 173 -9.86 28.02 -13.45
CA GLN A 173 -11.32 27.95 -13.36
C GLN A 173 -11.85 28.52 -12.04
N LEU A 174 -11.08 28.41 -10.96
CA LEU A 174 -11.40 28.97 -9.63
C LEU A 174 -10.99 30.44 -9.48
N GLY A 175 -10.44 31.04 -10.55
CA GLY A 175 -10.07 32.46 -10.57
C GLY A 175 -8.65 32.76 -10.09
N PHE A 176 -7.82 31.76 -9.81
CA PHE A 176 -6.40 31.96 -9.49
C PHE A 176 -5.60 32.28 -10.77
N LYS A 177 -4.86 33.37 -10.76
CA LYS A 177 -4.11 33.86 -11.95
C LYS A 177 -2.69 33.34 -12.03
N ASN A 178 -2.05 33.10 -10.90
CA ASN A 178 -0.64 32.76 -10.83
C ASN A 178 -0.46 31.23 -10.68
N THR A 179 -0.59 30.51 -11.78
CA THR A 179 -0.37 29.06 -11.83
C THR A 179 0.89 28.73 -12.65
N HIS A 180 1.74 27.88 -12.11
CA HIS A 180 3.07 27.59 -12.69
C HIS A 180 3.26 26.10 -12.87
N VAL A 181 3.21 25.60 -14.10
CA VAL A 181 3.60 24.22 -14.44
C VAL A 181 5.10 24.22 -14.74
N MET A 182 5.87 23.63 -13.86
CA MET A 182 7.32 23.62 -13.94
C MET A 182 7.85 22.37 -14.63
N GLU A 183 8.91 22.53 -15.40
CA GLU A 183 9.73 21.43 -15.88
C GLU A 183 10.90 21.18 -14.94
N ASP A 184 11.41 19.94 -14.91
CA ASP A 184 12.55 19.57 -14.08
C ASP A 184 13.78 20.44 -14.42
N GLY A 185 14.43 20.95 -13.38
CA GLY A 185 15.60 21.84 -13.51
C GLY A 185 15.27 23.30 -13.82
N LYS A 186 14.02 23.67 -14.05
CA LYS A 186 13.61 25.07 -14.22
C LYS A 186 13.54 25.79 -12.87
N ARG A 187 13.89 27.06 -12.90
CA ARG A 187 13.82 27.96 -11.72
C ARG A 187 12.80 29.06 -11.98
N LEU A 188 11.91 29.27 -11.02
CA LEU A 188 10.97 30.37 -10.98
C LEU A 188 11.31 31.27 -9.79
N THR A 189 11.38 32.57 -9.99
CA THR A 189 11.49 33.57 -8.92
C THR A 189 10.12 34.21 -8.75
N LEU A 190 9.52 34.01 -7.60
CA LEU A 190 8.27 34.68 -7.22
C LEU A 190 8.62 36.11 -6.74
N LYS A 191 7.81 37.09 -7.12
CA LYS A 191 7.94 38.49 -6.69
C LYS A 191 6.82 38.82 -5.74
#